data_b092632e525548e9b05382c2bfce368d
#
_entry.id   b092632e525548e9b05382c2bfce368d
#
_cell.length_a   1.000
_cell.length_b   1.000
_cell.length_c   1.000
_cell.angle_alpha   90.00
_cell.angle_beta   90.00
_cell.angle_gamma   90.00
#
_symmetry.space_group_name_H-M   'P 1'
#
loop_
_entity.id
_entity.type
_entity.pdbx_description
1 polymer ?
#
loop_
_entity_poly.entity_id
_entity_poly.type
_entity_poly.pdbx_seq_one_letter_code
_entity_poly.pdbx_strand_id
1 'polypeptide(L)'
;METEYIEKLIEFACNRIINDLKEGRFTAYFVAQEICVTRKSVLYLVENGWEQARYSTITGLIEFYERHYGVISLPKTDDDYKL
;
A
#
# COMPACT_ATOMS: atom_id res chain seq x y z
N MET A 1 11.98 15.51 6.34
CA MET A 1 10.87 16.38 6.01
C MET A 1 9.57 15.62 6.02
N GLU A 2 8.51 16.31 6.39
CA GLU A 2 7.21 15.67 6.53
C GLU A 2 6.70 15.05 5.24
N THR A 3 6.89 15.76 4.13
CA THR A 3 6.42 15.24 2.84
C THR A 3 7.12 13.96 2.46
N GLU A 4 8.43 13.90 2.65
CA GLU A 4 9.18 12.70 2.35
C GLU A 4 8.78 11.53 3.25
N TYR A 5 8.52 11.83 4.52
CA TYR A 5 8.10 10.81 5.45
C TYR A 5 6.75 10.21 5.05
N ILE A 6 5.80 11.08 4.69
CA ILE A 6 4.48 10.64 4.27
C ILE A 6 4.58 9.81 2.99
N GLU A 7 5.41 10.25 2.04
CA GLU A 7 5.61 9.49 0.81
C GLU A 7 6.19 8.12 1.08
N LYS A 8 7.10 8.02 2.02
CA LYS A 8 7.70 6.73 2.39
C LYS A 8 6.68 5.81 3.05
N LEU A 9 5.79 6.37 3.87
CA LEU A 9 4.73 5.58 4.47
C LEU A 9 3.80 5.01 3.40
N ILE A 10 3.42 5.84 2.44
CA ILE A 10 2.56 5.42 1.34
C ILE A 10 3.25 4.33 0.53
N GLU A 11 4.51 4.55 0.20
CA GLU A 11 5.29 3.58 -0.55
C GLU A 11 5.37 2.25 0.18
N PHE A 12 5.67 2.30 1.46
CA PHE A 12 5.79 1.10 2.27
C PHE A 12 4.48 0.30 2.28
N ALA A 13 3.37 0.99 2.54
CA ALA A 13 2.07 0.33 2.62
C ALA A 13 1.65 -0.25 1.27
N CYS A 14 1.78 0.52 0.22
CA CYS A 14 1.37 0.07 -1.10
C CYS A 14 2.23 -1.08 -1.59
N ASN A 15 3.53 -0.98 -1.40
CA ASN A 15 4.44 -2.06 -1.82
C ASN A 15 4.19 -3.34 -1.03
N ARG A 16 3.86 -3.22 0.24
CA ARG A 16 3.55 -4.39 1.05
C ARG A 16 2.32 -5.11 0.53
N ILE A 17 1.27 -4.34 0.23
CA ILE A 17 0.03 -4.93 -0.29
C ILE A 17 0.28 -5.59 -1.65
N ILE A 18 1.01 -4.89 -2.54
CA ILE A 18 1.32 -5.43 -3.86
C ILE A 18 2.14 -6.71 -3.73
N ASN A 19 3.11 -6.73 -2.83
CA ASN A 19 3.93 -7.91 -2.63
C ASN A 19 3.09 -9.09 -2.12
N ASP A 20 2.17 -8.82 -1.21
CA ASP A 20 1.30 -9.86 -0.68
C ASP A 20 0.34 -10.38 -1.74
N LEU A 21 -0.08 -9.52 -2.67
CA LEU A 21 -0.87 -9.95 -3.82
C LEU A 21 -0.07 -10.89 -4.71
N LYS A 22 1.21 -10.54 -4.95
CA LYS A 22 2.07 -11.39 -5.76
C LYS A 22 2.32 -12.75 -5.11
N GLU A 23 2.37 -12.77 -3.80
CA GLU A 23 2.60 -14.00 -3.05
C GLU A 23 1.32 -14.79 -2.77
N GLY A 24 0.18 -14.25 -3.17
CA GLY A 24 -1.07 -14.97 -3.02
C GLY A 24 -1.72 -14.88 -1.65
N ARG A 25 -1.28 -13.96 -0.81
CA ARG A 25 -1.89 -13.78 0.51
C ARG A 25 -3.26 -13.16 0.43
N PHE A 26 -3.48 -12.34 -0.60
CA PHE A 26 -4.79 -11.77 -0.91
C PHE A 26 -5.07 -12.02 -2.37
N THR A 27 -6.35 -12.14 -2.72
CA THR A 27 -6.72 -12.19 -4.12
C THR A 27 -6.98 -10.78 -4.61
N ALA A 28 -6.79 -10.55 -5.90
CA ALA A 28 -7.10 -9.26 -6.50
C ALA A 28 -8.57 -8.90 -6.30
N TYR A 29 -9.44 -9.90 -6.36
CA TYR A 29 -10.87 -9.68 -6.15
C TYR A 29 -11.14 -9.14 -4.75
N PHE A 30 -10.53 -9.74 -3.74
CA PHE A 30 -10.74 -9.32 -2.36
C PHE A 30 -10.28 -7.88 -2.15
N VAL A 31 -9.08 -7.55 -2.61
CA VAL A 31 -8.56 -6.20 -2.46
C VAL A 31 -9.43 -5.21 -3.22
N ALA A 32 -9.84 -5.58 -4.44
CA ALA A 32 -10.69 -4.71 -5.26
C ALA A 32 -11.99 -4.37 -4.56
N GLN A 33 -12.62 -5.36 -3.94
CA GLN A 33 -13.85 -5.13 -3.20
C GLN A 33 -13.63 -4.19 -2.02
N GLU A 34 -12.53 -4.41 -1.29
CA GLU A 34 -12.26 -3.63 -0.09
C GLU A 34 -11.98 -2.17 -0.39
N ILE A 35 -11.32 -1.88 -1.49
CA ILE A 35 -10.98 -0.50 -1.82
C ILE A 35 -11.86 0.09 -2.91
N CYS A 36 -12.92 -0.62 -3.29
CA CYS A 36 -13.95 -0.12 -4.21
C CYS A 36 -13.39 0.24 -5.58
N VAL A 37 -12.56 -0.64 -6.12
CA VAL A 37 -12.07 -0.50 -7.50
C VAL A 37 -12.33 -1.80 -8.24
N THR A 38 -12.03 -1.82 -9.53
CA THR A 38 -12.19 -3.05 -10.30
C THR A 38 -11.03 -3.99 -10.06
N ARG A 39 -11.28 -5.27 -10.26
CA ARG A 39 -10.23 -6.28 -10.20
C ARG A 39 -9.10 -5.95 -11.17
N LYS A 40 -9.47 -5.46 -12.35
CA LYS A 40 -8.50 -5.08 -13.37
C LYS A 40 -7.56 -3.99 -12.86
N SER A 41 -8.09 -3.03 -12.10
CA SER A 41 -7.27 -1.98 -11.51
C SER A 41 -6.24 -2.56 -10.54
N VAL A 42 -6.65 -3.54 -9.74
CA VAL A 42 -5.73 -4.18 -8.79
C VAL A 42 -4.65 -4.95 -9.54
N LEU A 43 -5.04 -5.67 -10.59
CA LEU A 43 -4.06 -6.40 -11.40
C LEU A 43 -3.05 -5.45 -12.05
N TYR A 44 -3.51 -4.27 -12.46
CA TYR A 44 -2.61 -3.26 -12.99
C TYR A 44 -1.57 -2.83 -11.95
N LEU A 45 -2.00 -2.67 -10.70
CA LEU A 45 -1.08 -2.33 -9.62
C LEU A 45 -0.01 -3.40 -9.44
N VAL A 46 -0.40 -4.66 -9.55
CA VAL A 46 0.55 -5.75 -9.39
C VAL A 46 1.59 -5.74 -10.50
N GLU A 47 1.17 -5.43 -11.72
CA GLU A 47 2.07 -5.43 -12.87
C GLU A 47 2.92 -4.16 -12.99
N ASN A 48 2.35 -3.01 -12.65
CA ASN A 48 2.96 -1.72 -12.95
C ASN A 48 3.32 -0.89 -11.74
N GLY A 49 2.93 -1.33 -10.55
CA GLY A 49 3.18 -0.56 -9.34
C GLY A 49 2.08 0.43 -9.06
N TRP A 50 2.23 1.14 -7.97
CA TRP A 50 1.17 2.02 -7.47
C TRP A 50 1.37 3.48 -7.86
N GLU A 51 2.53 3.83 -8.40
CA GLU A 51 2.89 5.23 -8.64
C GLU A 51 1.98 5.93 -9.64
N GLN A 52 1.40 5.17 -10.56
CA GLN A 52 0.49 5.72 -11.56
C GLN A 52 -0.97 5.63 -11.15
N ALA A 53 -1.23 5.14 -9.97
CA ALA A 53 -2.61 4.94 -9.52
C ALA A 53 -3.25 6.27 -9.15
N ARG A 54 -4.59 6.28 -9.22
CA ARG A 54 -5.35 7.46 -8.82
C ARG A 54 -5.22 7.67 -7.31
N TYR A 55 -5.36 8.92 -6.91
CA TYR A 55 -5.31 9.27 -5.49
C TYR A 55 -6.30 8.44 -4.68
N SER A 56 -7.52 8.27 -5.19
CA SER A 56 -8.54 7.49 -4.49
C SER A 56 -8.12 6.03 -4.31
N THR A 57 -7.43 5.48 -5.29
CA THR A 57 -6.92 4.10 -5.18
C THR A 57 -5.85 4.02 -4.12
N ILE A 58 -4.94 4.99 -4.11
CA ILE A 58 -3.87 5.01 -3.11
C ILE A 58 -4.45 5.16 -1.71
N THR A 59 -5.42 6.06 -1.55
CA THR A 59 -6.09 6.23 -0.27
C THR A 59 -6.75 4.92 0.17
N GLY A 60 -7.39 4.24 -0.77
CA GLY A 60 -8.00 2.94 -0.48
C GLY A 60 -6.98 1.91 -0.02
N LEU A 61 -5.81 1.89 -0.64
CA LEU A 61 -4.75 0.98 -0.25
C LEU A 61 -4.25 1.28 1.17
N ILE A 62 -4.13 2.56 1.50
CA ILE A 62 -3.71 2.97 2.84
C ILE A 62 -4.74 2.49 3.88
N GLU A 63 -6.02 2.71 3.60
CA GLU A 63 -7.08 2.26 4.49
C GLU A 63 -7.10 0.74 4.61
N PHE A 64 -6.88 0.05 3.49
CA PHE A 64 -6.78 -1.41 3.49
C PHE A 64 -5.63 -1.86 4.38
N TYR A 65 -4.48 -1.21 4.26
CA TYR A 65 -3.33 -1.54 5.08
C TYR A 65 -3.67 -1.40 6.56
N GLU A 66 -4.26 -0.28 6.94
CA GLU A 66 -4.60 -0.05 8.34
C GLU A 66 -5.60 -1.07 8.87
N ARG A 67 -6.52 -1.49 8.01
CA ARG A 67 -7.55 -2.45 8.41
C ARG A 67 -6.99 -3.86 8.60
N HIS A 68 -6.05 -4.24 7.76
CA HIS A 68 -5.56 -5.62 7.74
C HIS A 68 -4.16 -5.82 8.31
N TYR A 69 -3.37 -4.77 8.43
CA TYR A 69 -2.00 -4.87 8.95
C TYR A 69 -1.80 -4.07 10.22
N GLY A 70 -2.66 -3.10 10.48
CA GLY A 70 -2.54 -2.23 11.63
C GLY A 70 -2.01 -0.85 11.25
N VAL A 71 -1.63 -0.08 12.25
CA VAL A 71 -1.14 1.28 12.05
C VAL A 71 0.12 1.26 11.18
N ILE A 72 0.15 2.12 10.17
CA ILE A 72 1.32 2.22 9.30
C ILE A 72 2.49 2.79 10.06
N SER A 73 3.62 2.10 9.98
CA SER A 73 4.85 2.62 10.54
C SER A 73 6.01 2.07 9.72
N LEU A 74 7.03 2.88 9.54
CA LEU A 74 8.22 2.44 8.83
C LEU A 74 9.05 1.54 9.73
N PRO A 75 9.77 0.58 9.12
CA PRO A 75 10.71 -0.23 9.90
C PRO A 75 11.71 0.68 10.60
N LYS A 76 11.97 0.41 11.84
CA LYS A 76 12.90 1.22 12.61
C LYS A 76 14.34 0.86 12.25
N THR A 77 15.14 1.90 12.11
CA THR A 77 16.57 1.74 11.83
C THR A 77 17.33 2.52 12.88
N ASP A 78 18.63 2.38 12.87
CA ASP A 78 19.45 3.15 13.81
C ASP A 78 19.23 4.65 13.67
N ASP A 79 18.98 5.10 12.45
CA ASP A 79 18.76 6.51 12.20
C ASP A 79 17.47 7.01 12.86
N ASP A 80 16.47 6.15 12.99
CA ASP A 80 15.21 6.53 13.61
C ASP A 80 15.37 6.85 15.08
N TYR A 81 16.40 6.32 15.70
CA TYR A 81 16.63 6.52 17.13
C TYR A 81 17.53 7.71 17.44
N LYS A 82 18.05 8.35 16.42
CA LYS A 82 18.97 9.47 16.61
C LYS A 82 18.28 10.81 16.67
N LEU A 83 17.00 10.80 16.75
CA LEU A 83 16.23 12.04 16.88
C LEU A 83 16.39 12.70 18.24
#